data_b4446593477faddc00e57716fe787ceb
#
_entry.id   b4446593477faddc00e57716fe787ceb
#
_cell.length_a   1.000
_cell.length_b   1.000
_cell.length_c   1.000
_cell.angle_alpha   90.00
_cell.angle_beta   90.00
_cell.angle_gamma   90.00
#
_symmetry.space_group_name_H-M   'P 1'
#
loop_
_entity.id
_entity.type
_entity.pdbx_description
1 polymer ?
#
loop_
_entity_poly.entity_id
_entity_poly.type
_entity_poly.pdbx_seq_one_letter_code
_entity_poly.pdbx_strand_id
1 'polypeptide(L)'
;PVAPAPGSLPGASGGAADRDSDGVVDALDACPDAPGDPAALRPGCPPDRDTDGVADLDDHCPDVPGVKSADPERHGCPADRDGDGIYDGEDACPNEKGARTADTKTSGCPESVRVVGRQIVISGQVNFATASDVLAAESSKVLEQVAGVLRDHPDIARLAVDGHTDDVGRDPTNLDLSRRRAIAVVRWLVDHGIDERRLEARGFGARQPLIREKTAEARATNRRVEFQILKRSDKGEFSVLNVKVGD
;
A
#
# COMPACT_ATOMS: atom_id res chain seq x y z
N PRO A 1 71.11 39.16 -54.89
CA PRO A 1 70.80 38.37 -53.72
C PRO A 1 69.36 38.47 -53.42
N VAL A 2 68.70 37.30 -53.58
CA VAL A 2 67.26 37.12 -53.35
C VAL A 2 67.10 36.75 -51.86
N ALA A 3 66.31 37.50 -51.12
CA ALA A 3 66.00 37.19 -49.76
C ALA A 3 65.11 35.93 -49.68
N PRO A 4 65.28 35.06 -48.70
CA PRO A 4 64.44 33.91 -48.50
C PRO A 4 63.08 34.34 -47.98
N ALA A 5 61.98 33.65 -48.44
CA ALA A 5 60.63 33.82 -47.99
C ALA A 5 60.43 33.39 -46.53
N PRO A 6 59.54 34.03 -45.77
CA PRO A 6 59.31 33.66 -44.39
C PRO A 6 58.66 32.25 -44.33
N GLY A 7 59.28 31.39 -43.53
CA GLY A 7 58.75 30.01 -43.28
C GLY A 7 57.38 30.03 -42.65
N SER A 8 56.51 29.19 -43.23
CA SER A 8 55.24 28.85 -42.64
C SER A 8 55.45 28.21 -41.27
N LEU A 9 54.93 28.82 -40.23
CA LEU A 9 54.77 28.18 -38.93
C LEU A 9 53.87 26.98 -39.04
N PRO A 10 54.18 25.83 -38.42
CA PRO A 10 53.25 24.73 -38.34
C PRO A 10 52.03 25.16 -37.54
N GLY A 11 50.86 25.06 -38.20
CA GLY A 11 49.60 25.31 -37.53
C GLY A 11 49.40 24.35 -36.36
N ALA A 12 49.43 24.92 -35.17
CA ALA A 12 48.94 24.25 -33.99
C ALA A 12 47.42 24.23 -34.08
N SER A 13 46.85 23.24 -34.78
CA SER A 13 45.47 22.84 -34.63
C SER A 13 45.36 21.94 -33.40
N GLY A 14 45.62 22.50 -32.23
CA GLY A 14 45.19 21.94 -30.97
C GLY A 14 43.73 22.42 -30.76
N GLY A 15 42.80 21.91 -31.52
CA GLY A 15 41.41 22.01 -31.13
C GLY A 15 41.28 21.30 -29.80
N ALA A 16 40.68 21.96 -28.84
CA ALA A 16 40.31 21.29 -27.58
C ALA A 16 39.48 20.04 -27.93
N ALA A 17 39.69 18.93 -27.26
CA ALA A 17 38.95 17.71 -27.50
C ALA A 17 37.43 17.95 -27.27
N ASP A 18 36.62 17.46 -28.15
CA ASP A 18 35.17 17.48 -28.09
C ASP A 18 34.73 16.08 -28.58
N ARG A 19 34.56 15.19 -27.61
CA ARG A 19 34.50 13.74 -27.81
C ARG A 19 33.20 13.30 -28.42
N ASP A 20 32.06 13.89 -28.00
CA ASP A 20 30.72 13.56 -28.46
C ASP A 20 30.25 14.51 -29.59
N SER A 21 31.06 15.57 -29.86
CA SER A 21 30.84 16.50 -30.97
C SER A 21 29.57 17.35 -30.84
N ASP A 22 29.17 17.72 -29.63
CA ASP A 22 28.02 18.59 -29.36
C ASP A 22 28.33 20.09 -29.40
N GLY A 23 29.62 20.43 -29.55
CA GLY A 23 30.13 21.81 -29.65
C GLY A 23 30.62 22.37 -28.32
N VAL A 24 30.60 21.59 -27.25
CA VAL A 24 31.23 21.90 -25.97
C VAL A 24 32.52 21.10 -25.83
N VAL A 25 33.63 21.77 -25.57
CA VAL A 25 34.92 21.07 -25.41
C VAL A 25 34.92 20.26 -24.11
N ASP A 26 35.54 19.06 -24.11
CA ASP A 26 35.59 18.13 -22.98
C ASP A 26 35.90 18.79 -21.61
N ALA A 27 36.71 19.83 -21.61
CA ALA A 27 37.13 20.54 -20.39
C ALA A 27 36.04 21.45 -19.79
N LEU A 28 35.01 21.79 -20.57
CA LEU A 28 33.87 22.63 -20.19
C LEU A 28 32.56 21.86 -20.23
N ASP A 29 32.60 20.63 -20.72
CA ASP A 29 31.52 19.75 -20.87
C ASP A 29 31.25 18.94 -19.59
N ALA A 30 30.03 19.02 -19.07
CA ALA A 30 29.62 18.25 -17.91
C ALA A 30 29.31 16.78 -18.24
N CYS A 31 29.11 16.46 -19.54
CA CYS A 31 28.80 15.12 -20.04
C CYS A 31 29.61 14.75 -21.30
N PRO A 32 30.95 14.70 -21.26
CA PRO A 32 31.84 14.67 -22.43
C PRO A 32 31.73 13.39 -23.29
N ASP A 33 30.89 12.47 -22.98
CA ASP A 33 30.64 11.24 -23.74
C ASP A 33 29.15 11.13 -24.22
N ALA A 34 28.33 12.18 -23.97
CA ALA A 34 26.89 12.16 -24.31
C ALA A 34 26.45 13.54 -24.85
N PRO A 35 26.22 13.66 -26.17
CA PRO A 35 25.96 14.95 -26.79
C PRO A 35 24.71 15.61 -26.22
N GLY A 36 24.84 16.91 -25.88
CA GLY A 36 23.78 17.65 -25.22
C GLY A 36 23.59 19.08 -25.73
N ASP A 37 22.97 19.93 -24.92
CA ASP A 37 22.75 21.32 -25.27
C ASP A 37 23.83 22.21 -24.63
N PRO A 38 24.61 22.95 -25.45
CA PRO A 38 25.60 23.91 -24.95
C PRO A 38 25.00 25.00 -24.02
N ALA A 39 23.70 25.30 -24.17
CA ALA A 39 22.99 26.33 -23.42
C ALA A 39 22.23 25.75 -22.20
N ALA A 40 22.29 24.46 -21.96
CA ALA A 40 21.64 23.83 -20.82
C ALA A 40 22.20 24.32 -19.46
N LEU A 41 21.47 24.08 -18.39
CA LEU A 41 21.93 24.35 -17.02
C LEU A 41 23.23 23.61 -16.67
N ARG A 42 23.41 22.43 -17.29
CA ARG A 42 24.67 21.67 -17.35
C ARG A 42 25.13 21.64 -18.80
N PRO A 43 26.06 22.51 -19.21
CA PRO A 43 26.53 22.61 -20.58
C PRO A 43 27.05 21.26 -21.10
N GLY A 44 26.64 20.87 -22.31
CA GLY A 44 27.06 19.62 -22.92
C GLY A 44 26.29 18.37 -22.43
N CYS A 45 25.31 18.52 -21.54
CA CYS A 45 24.48 17.39 -21.12
C CYS A 45 23.17 17.33 -21.90
N PRO A 46 22.64 16.12 -22.16
CA PRO A 46 21.27 15.93 -22.61
C PRO A 46 20.26 16.57 -21.65
N PRO A 47 19.05 16.94 -22.14
CA PRO A 47 17.97 17.40 -21.27
C PRO A 47 17.68 16.43 -20.14
N ASP A 48 17.53 16.95 -18.93
CA ASP A 48 17.21 16.22 -17.70
C ASP A 48 16.28 17.14 -16.91
N ARG A 49 14.98 16.93 -17.06
CA ARG A 49 13.94 17.89 -16.67
C ARG A 49 13.72 17.92 -15.17
N ASP A 50 13.74 16.77 -14.52
CA ASP A 50 13.55 16.63 -13.08
C ASP A 50 14.85 16.60 -12.28
N THR A 51 16.01 16.58 -12.99
CA THR A 51 17.36 16.69 -12.45
C THR A 51 17.80 15.52 -11.57
N ASP A 52 17.34 14.31 -11.87
CA ASP A 52 17.74 13.10 -11.14
C ASP A 52 19.04 12.45 -11.67
N GLY A 53 19.54 12.95 -12.79
CA GLY A 53 20.77 12.49 -13.43
C GLY A 53 20.55 11.39 -14.48
N VAL A 54 19.31 11.16 -14.89
CA VAL A 54 18.91 10.39 -16.07
C VAL A 54 18.42 11.37 -17.12
N ALA A 55 18.89 11.23 -18.36
CA ALA A 55 18.43 12.10 -19.43
C ALA A 55 16.99 11.78 -19.84
N ASP A 56 16.19 12.81 -20.19
CA ASP A 56 14.77 12.67 -20.60
C ASP A 56 14.53 11.52 -21.62
N LEU A 57 15.49 11.26 -22.50
CA LEU A 57 15.38 10.20 -23.52
C LEU A 57 15.51 8.79 -22.98
N ASP A 58 16.25 8.63 -21.89
CA ASP A 58 16.50 7.36 -21.22
C ASP A 58 15.67 7.22 -19.97
N ASP A 59 14.93 8.28 -19.60
CA ASP A 59 14.12 8.37 -18.42
C ASP A 59 12.66 7.97 -18.69
N HIS A 60 12.18 6.97 -17.96
CA HIS A 60 10.81 6.53 -18.05
C HIS A 60 9.83 7.43 -17.28
N CYS A 61 10.33 8.25 -16.36
CA CYS A 61 9.58 9.18 -15.52
C CYS A 61 10.14 10.62 -15.59
N PRO A 62 10.29 11.26 -16.76
CA PRO A 62 11.11 12.47 -16.97
C PRO A 62 10.63 13.74 -16.26
N ASP A 63 9.53 13.68 -15.52
CA ASP A 63 8.97 14.79 -14.72
C ASP A 63 9.00 14.50 -13.20
N VAL A 64 9.51 13.32 -12.78
CA VAL A 64 9.48 12.86 -11.37
C VAL A 64 10.82 12.28 -10.98
N PRO A 65 11.63 12.99 -10.18
CA PRO A 65 12.96 12.55 -9.82
C PRO A 65 13.00 11.12 -9.26
N GLY A 66 13.82 10.28 -9.86
CA GLY A 66 13.88 8.88 -9.51
C GLY A 66 15.31 8.35 -9.31
N VAL A 67 15.54 7.10 -9.70
CA VAL A 67 16.82 6.42 -9.52
C VAL A 67 17.19 5.64 -10.77
N LYS A 68 18.52 5.50 -10.99
CA LYS A 68 19.02 4.64 -12.08
C LYS A 68 18.68 3.19 -11.80
N SER A 69 18.01 2.54 -12.75
CA SER A 69 17.62 1.13 -12.70
C SER A 69 18.24 0.36 -13.87
N ALA A 70 18.53 -0.93 -13.65
CA ALA A 70 18.87 -1.84 -14.74
C ALA A 70 17.65 -2.27 -15.55
N ASP A 71 16.45 -2.07 -15.03
CA ASP A 71 15.18 -2.28 -15.72
C ASP A 71 14.83 -1.01 -16.51
N PRO A 72 14.77 -1.07 -17.86
CA PRO A 72 14.47 0.09 -18.70
C PRO A 72 13.11 0.72 -18.40
N GLU A 73 12.10 -0.07 -17.98
CA GLU A 73 10.76 0.43 -17.65
C GLU A 73 10.69 1.18 -16.33
N ARG A 74 11.80 1.15 -15.55
CA ARG A 74 11.92 1.80 -14.25
C ARG A 74 13.12 2.74 -14.14
N HIS A 75 13.87 2.90 -15.25
CA HIS A 75 15.02 3.78 -15.29
C HIS A 75 14.56 5.24 -15.17
N GLY A 76 15.11 6.00 -14.22
CA GLY A 76 14.70 7.36 -13.92
C GLY A 76 13.40 7.47 -13.09
N CYS A 77 12.74 6.37 -12.75
CA CYS A 77 11.55 6.41 -11.91
C CYS A 77 11.89 6.30 -10.41
N PRO A 78 11.04 6.84 -9.52
CA PRO A 78 11.13 6.59 -8.09
C PRO A 78 11.11 5.08 -7.78
N ALA A 79 11.71 4.69 -6.66
CA ALA A 79 11.74 3.29 -6.24
C ALA A 79 10.31 2.76 -6.01
N ASP A 80 10.05 1.56 -6.51
CA ASP A 80 8.86 0.76 -6.29
C ASP A 80 9.32 -0.68 -6.02
N ARG A 81 9.51 -0.99 -4.75
CA ARG A 81 10.25 -2.15 -4.29
C ARG A 81 9.52 -3.47 -4.52
N ASP A 82 8.22 -3.48 -4.31
CA ASP A 82 7.41 -4.69 -4.52
C ASP A 82 6.78 -4.77 -5.91
N GLY A 83 6.81 -3.68 -6.67
CA GLY A 83 6.36 -3.65 -8.06
C GLY A 83 4.85 -3.68 -8.22
N ASP A 84 4.12 -2.95 -7.40
CA ASP A 84 2.67 -2.81 -7.49
C ASP A 84 2.21 -1.54 -8.25
N GLY A 85 3.17 -0.70 -8.65
CA GLY A 85 2.92 0.55 -9.37
C GLY A 85 2.69 1.75 -8.45
N ILE A 86 2.98 1.61 -7.16
CA ILE A 86 2.97 2.69 -6.18
C ILE A 86 4.40 2.87 -5.69
N TYR A 87 4.92 4.08 -5.81
CA TYR A 87 6.30 4.34 -5.41
C TYR A 87 6.47 4.25 -3.89
N ASP A 88 7.63 3.76 -3.43
CA ASP A 88 7.94 3.54 -2.00
C ASP A 88 7.58 4.74 -1.09
N GLY A 89 7.71 5.97 -1.62
CA GLY A 89 7.41 7.20 -0.87
C GLY A 89 5.90 7.48 -0.67
N GLU A 90 5.04 6.87 -1.49
CA GLU A 90 3.58 6.97 -1.43
C GLU A 90 2.93 5.67 -0.94
N ASP A 91 3.74 4.64 -0.76
CA ASP A 91 3.32 3.30 -0.40
C ASP A 91 3.40 3.07 1.11
N ALA A 92 2.28 2.75 1.74
CA ALA A 92 2.22 2.41 3.16
C ALA A 92 2.79 1.01 3.47
N CYS A 93 2.92 0.14 2.45
CA CYS A 93 3.45 -1.22 2.56
C CYS A 93 4.51 -1.54 1.47
N PRO A 94 5.64 -0.84 1.38
CA PRO A 94 6.56 -0.88 0.24
C PRO A 94 7.30 -2.21 0.01
N ASN A 95 6.94 -3.27 0.69
CA ASN A 95 7.49 -4.62 0.50
C ASN A 95 6.38 -5.68 0.24
N GLU A 96 5.12 -5.27 0.12
CA GLU A 96 3.98 -6.17 -0.03
C GLU A 96 2.98 -5.56 -1.02
N LYS A 97 2.91 -6.09 -2.24
CA LYS A 97 2.02 -5.59 -3.30
C LYS A 97 0.59 -5.35 -2.84
N GLY A 98 0.10 -4.15 -3.12
CA GLY A 98 -1.28 -3.79 -2.81
C GLY A 98 -1.94 -2.96 -3.90
N ALA A 99 -3.09 -2.41 -3.61
CA ALA A 99 -3.79 -1.52 -4.53
C ALA A 99 -3.67 -0.06 -4.07
N ARG A 100 -3.63 0.86 -5.03
CA ARG A 100 -3.73 2.29 -4.72
C ARG A 100 -5.11 2.60 -4.15
N THR A 101 -5.13 3.22 -2.97
CA THR A 101 -6.36 3.65 -2.29
C THR A 101 -6.34 5.16 -2.06
N ALA A 102 -7.50 5.74 -1.75
CA ALA A 102 -7.58 7.16 -1.40
C ALA A 102 -7.00 7.47 0.00
N ASP A 103 -6.89 6.47 0.86
CA ASP A 103 -6.26 6.61 2.18
C ASP A 103 -4.76 6.31 2.06
N THR A 104 -3.94 7.34 2.25
CA THR A 104 -2.47 7.25 2.20
C THR A 104 -1.86 6.28 3.23
N LYS A 105 -2.62 5.92 4.28
CA LYS A 105 -2.17 4.95 5.29
C LYS A 105 -2.34 3.49 4.88
N THR A 106 -3.10 3.24 3.83
CA THR A 106 -3.43 1.90 3.32
C THR A 106 -3.15 1.75 1.84
N SER A 107 -2.77 2.83 1.14
CA SER A 107 -2.37 2.80 -0.26
C SER A 107 -1.13 1.92 -0.41
N GLY A 108 -1.12 1.02 -1.39
CA GLY A 108 -0.03 0.07 -1.59
C GLY A 108 -0.03 -1.13 -0.64
N CYS A 109 -0.97 -1.21 0.30
CA CYS A 109 -1.07 -2.39 1.15
C CYS A 109 -1.96 -3.46 0.52
N PRO A 110 -1.59 -4.75 0.67
CA PRO A 110 -2.47 -5.83 0.25
C PRO A 110 -3.80 -5.73 0.97
N GLU A 111 -4.88 -6.03 0.26
CA GLU A 111 -6.22 -6.07 0.84
C GLU A 111 -6.26 -7.17 1.92
N SER A 112 -5.90 -6.79 3.14
CA SER A 112 -5.98 -7.68 4.30
C SER A 112 -7.44 -7.96 4.69
N VAL A 113 -8.37 -7.15 4.17
CA VAL A 113 -9.81 -7.27 4.45
C VAL A 113 -10.60 -7.05 3.17
N ARG A 114 -11.46 -8.01 2.80
CA ARG A 114 -12.29 -7.94 1.61
C ARG A 114 -13.68 -8.52 1.86
N VAL A 115 -14.66 -8.03 1.11
CA VAL A 115 -16.01 -8.59 1.14
C VAL A 115 -16.13 -9.72 0.11
N VAL A 116 -16.41 -10.94 0.58
CA VAL A 116 -16.60 -12.11 -0.27
C VAL A 116 -17.98 -12.71 0.04
N GLY A 117 -18.93 -12.54 -0.89
CA GLY A 117 -20.30 -13.00 -0.69
C GLY A 117 -20.95 -12.40 0.55
N ARG A 118 -21.15 -13.21 1.59
CA ARG A 118 -21.75 -12.80 2.87
C ARG A 118 -20.73 -12.74 4.02
N GLN A 119 -19.46 -12.60 3.72
CA GLN A 119 -18.41 -12.49 4.73
C GLN A 119 -17.52 -11.29 4.47
N ILE A 120 -17.00 -10.69 5.53
CA ILE A 120 -15.80 -9.90 5.47
C ILE A 120 -14.66 -10.85 5.83
N VAL A 121 -13.83 -11.18 4.84
CA VAL A 121 -12.67 -12.06 4.99
C VAL A 121 -11.46 -11.21 5.36
N ILE A 122 -10.73 -11.63 6.40
CA ILE A 122 -9.50 -11.00 6.85
C ILE A 122 -8.30 -11.92 6.53
N SER A 123 -7.22 -11.36 6.02
CA SER A 123 -5.96 -12.10 5.72
C SER A 123 -5.04 -12.23 6.94
N GLY A 124 -5.51 -11.90 8.12
CA GLY A 124 -4.82 -12.04 9.40
C GLY A 124 -5.72 -12.68 10.44
N GLN A 125 -5.29 -12.62 11.69
CA GLN A 125 -6.09 -13.09 12.82
C GLN A 125 -6.33 -11.95 13.81
N VAL A 126 -7.53 -11.94 14.40
CA VAL A 126 -7.80 -11.12 15.59
C VAL A 126 -7.26 -11.88 16.80
N ASN A 127 -6.16 -11.40 17.36
CA ASN A 127 -5.45 -12.01 18.46
C ASN A 127 -5.91 -11.43 19.81
N PHE A 128 -5.83 -12.26 20.84
CA PHE A 128 -6.15 -11.91 22.22
C PHE A 128 -5.02 -12.35 23.14
N ALA A 129 -4.93 -11.71 24.30
CA ALA A 129 -4.06 -12.20 25.34
C ALA A 129 -4.45 -13.64 25.76
N THR A 130 -3.49 -14.43 26.25
CA THR A 130 -3.70 -15.84 26.57
C THR A 130 -4.86 -16.02 27.55
N ALA A 131 -5.79 -16.92 27.21
CA ALA A 131 -7.01 -17.22 27.97
C ALA A 131 -7.87 -16.00 28.33
N SER A 132 -7.79 -14.92 27.55
CA SER A 132 -8.42 -13.63 27.80
C SER A 132 -9.26 -13.17 26.60
N ASP A 133 -10.10 -12.18 26.83
CA ASP A 133 -10.84 -11.39 25.86
C ASP A 133 -10.22 -10.00 25.59
N VAL A 134 -9.04 -9.74 26.19
CA VAL A 134 -8.29 -8.52 25.93
C VAL A 134 -7.63 -8.63 24.54
N LEU A 135 -7.99 -7.71 23.65
CA LEU A 135 -7.42 -7.62 22.31
C LEU A 135 -5.91 -7.34 22.37
N ALA A 136 -5.14 -8.08 21.61
CA ALA A 136 -3.73 -7.81 21.41
C ALA A 136 -3.53 -6.56 20.52
N ALA A 137 -2.47 -5.79 20.78
CA ALA A 137 -2.24 -4.50 20.10
C ALA A 137 -2.14 -4.64 18.58
N GLU A 138 -1.54 -5.73 18.10
CA GLU A 138 -1.41 -6.04 16.66
C GLU A 138 -2.76 -6.24 15.96
N SER A 139 -3.82 -6.58 16.70
CA SER A 139 -5.16 -6.75 16.13
C SER A 139 -5.81 -5.42 15.72
N SER A 140 -5.33 -4.30 16.26
CA SER A 140 -5.88 -2.98 15.93
C SER A 140 -5.77 -2.67 14.44
N LYS A 141 -4.67 -3.07 13.78
CA LYS A 141 -4.47 -2.83 12.35
C LYS A 141 -5.54 -3.53 11.50
N VAL A 142 -5.83 -4.80 11.74
CA VAL A 142 -6.84 -5.54 10.98
C VAL A 142 -8.26 -5.09 11.32
N LEU A 143 -8.53 -4.72 12.57
CA LEU A 143 -9.85 -4.21 12.97
C LEU A 143 -10.12 -2.82 12.39
N GLU A 144 -9.10 -1.96 12.22
CA GLU A 144 -9.26 -0.67 11.53
C GLU A 144 -9.66 -0.86 10.07
N GLN A 145 -9.08 -1.86 9.40
CA GLN A 145 -9.47 -2.19 8.02
C GLN A 145 -10.90 -2.75 7.94
N VAL A 146 -11.32 -3.57 8.91
CA VAL A 146 -12.74 -4.01 9.01
C VAL A 146 -13.66 -2.81 9.21
N ALA A 147 -13.28 -1.87 10.08
CA ALA A 147 -14.04 -0.64 10.30
C ALA A 147 -14.10 0.22 9.02
N GLY A 148 -12.99 0.31 8.26
CA GLY A 148 -12.94 0.95 6.94
C GLY A 148 -13.95 0.35 5.98
N VAL A 149 -13.90 -0.97 5.78
CA VAL A 149 -14.90 -1.69 4.94
C VAL A 149 -16.33 -1.40 5.37
N LEU A 150 -16.62 -1.35 6.68
CA LEU A 150 -17.97 -1.05 7.17
C LEU A 150 -18.39 0.41 6.94
N ARG A 151 -17.45 1.35 6.93
CA ARG A 151 -17.70 2.76 6.56
C ARG A 151 -17.99 2.90 5.07
N ASP A 152 -17.21 2.21 4.23
CA ASP A 152 -17.33 2.25 2.77
C ASP A 152 -18.56 1.47 2.26
N HIS A 153 -19.06 0.53 3.07
CA HIS A 153 -20.23 -0.29 2.78
C HIS A 153 -21.38 -0.02 3.76
N PRO A 154 -22.07 1.14 3.66
CA PRO A 154 -23.25 1.43 4.49
C PRO A 154 -24.41 0.50 4.19
N ASP A 155 -24.41 -0.18 3.03
CA ASP A 155 -25.37 -1.23 2.67
C ASP A 155 -25.25 -2.48 3.55
N ILE A 156 -24.13 -2.74 4.21
CA ILE A 156 -24.02 -3.78 5.23
C ILE A 156 -24.80 -3.33 6.47
N ALA A 157 -26.10 -3.61 6.49
CA ALA A 157 -26.98 -3.15 7.55
C ALA A 157 -26.82 -3.94 8.85
N ARG A 158 -26.34 -5.19 8.79
CA ARG A 158 -26.05 -6.01 9.98
C ARG A 158 -24.92 -6.99 9.74
N LEU A 159 -23.93 -6.95 10.62
CA LEU A 159 -22.75 -7.81 10.65
C LEU A 159 -22.71 -8.58 11.99
N ALA A 160 -22.52 -9.89 11.94
CA ALA A 160 -22.17 -10.67 13.11
C ALA A 160 -20.66 -10.83 13.22
N VAL A 161 -20.18 -10.72 14.44
CA VAL A 161 -18.82 -11.05 14.86
C VAL A 161 -18.88 -12.38 15.60
N ASP A 162 -18.33 -13.42 14.99
CA ASP A 162 -18.42 -14.81 15.45
C ASP A 162 -17.10 -15.24 16.07
N GLY A 163 -17.12 -15.48 17.38
CA GLY A 163 -15.95 -15.96 18.12
C GLY A 163 -15.91 -17.49 18.20
N HIS A 164 -14.72 -18.05 18.00
CA HIS A 164 -14.47 -19.51 18.08
C HIS A 164 -13.26 -19.79 18.99
N THR A 165 -13.24 -20.98 19.58
CA THR A 165 -12.11 -21.51 20.34
C THR A 165 -11.63 -22.80 19.71
N ASP A 166 -10.49 -23.30 20.18
CA ASP A 166 -10.08 -24.69 19.96
C ASP A 166 -10.85 -25.66 20.89
N ASP A 167 -10.48 -26.94 20.80
CA ASP A 167 -11.08 -28.06 21.55
C ASP A 167 -10.56 -28.22 22.96
N VAL A 168 -9.64 -27.37 23.42
CA VAL A 168 -9.05 -27.45 24.76
C VAL A 168 -9.97 -26.78 25.77
N GLY A 169 -10.23 -27.47 26.87
CA GLY A 169 -11.09 -26.98 27.96
C GLY A 169 -12.53 -27.49 27.91
N ARG A 170 -13.39 -26.91 28.77
CA ARG A 170 -14.80 -27.32 28.87
C ARG A 170 -15.66 -26.50 27.94
N ASP A 171 -16.66 -27.13 27.34
CA ASP A 171 -17.55 -26.49 26.37
C ASP A 171 -18.24 -25.22 26.90
N PRO A 172 -18.81 -25.15 28.13
CA PRO A 172 -19.39 -23.91 28.65
C PRO A 172 -18.37 -22.78 28.79
N THR A 173 -17.13 -23.10 29.19
CA THR A 173 -16.05 -22.11 29.34
C THR A 173 -15.62 -21.57 27.97
N ASN A 174 -15.50 -22.44 26.97
CA ASN A 174 -15.16 -22.07 25.60
C ASN A 174 -16.25 -21.21 24.97
N LEU A 175 -17.52 -21.56 25.22
CA LEU A 175 -18.65 -20.79 24.72
C LEU A 175 -18.65 -19.36 25.31
N ASP A 176 -18.46 -19.24 26.61
CA ASP A 176 -18.37 -17.93 27.30
C ASP A 176 -17.18 -17.12 26.79
N LEU A 177 -15.98 -17.72 26.74
CA LEU A 177 -14.77 -17.05 26.25
C LEU A 177 -14.92 -16.53 24.83
N SER A 178 -15.45 -17.38 23.92
CA SER A 178 -15.67 -16.97 22.53
C SER A 178 -16.66 -15.82 22.40
N ARG A 179 -17.73 -15.82 23.20
CA ARG A 179 -18.70 -14.72 23.24
C ARG A 179 -18.08 -13.44 23.77
N ARG A 180 -17.30 -13.48 24.86
CA ARG A 180 -16.62 -12.30 25.39
C ARG A 180 -15.63 -11.70 24.39
N ARG A 181 -14.88 -12.54 23.65
CA ARG A 181 -13.99 -12.11 22.58
C ARG A 181 -14.75 -11.40 21.46
N ALA A 182 -15.87 -11.95 21.01
CA ALA A 182 -16.73 -11.30 20.03
C ALA A 182 -17.25 -9.94 20.53
N ILE A 183 -17.65 -9.84 21.80
CA ILE A 183 -18.07 -8.58 22.42
C ILE A 183 -16.91 -7.57 22.47
N ALA A 184 -15.69 -8.00 22.76
CA ALA A 184 -14.54 -7.11 22.77
C ALA A 184 -14.25 -6.52 21.39
N VAL A 185 -14.38 -7.32 20.32
CA VAL A 185 -14.26 -6.84 18.94
C VAL A 185 -15.39 -5.86 18.59
N VAL A 186 -16.64 -6.18 18.94
CA VAL A 186 -17.79 -5.28 18.69
C VAL A 186 -17.56 -3.94 19.41
N ARG A 187 -17.17 -3.94 20.68
CA ARG A 187 -16.86 -2.71 21.41
C ARG A 187 -15.77 -1.91 20.74
N TRP A 188 -14.69 -2.57 20.32
CA TRP A 188 -13.61 -1.91 19.60
C TRP A 188 -14.12 -1.21 18.32
N LEU A 189 -14.95 -1.88 17.52
CA LEU A 189 -15.55 -1.31 16.30
C LEU A 189 -16.47 -0.12 16.62
N VAL A 190 -17.26 -0.18 17.69
CA VAL A 190 -18.12 0.92 18.15
C VAL A 190 -17.28 2.12 18.57
N ASP A 191 -16.21 1.90 19.36
CA ASP A 191 -15.29 2.94 19.80
C ASP A 191 -14.56 3.61 18.61
N HIS A 192 -14.50 2.92 17.45
CA HIS A 192 -13.93 3.43 16.19
C HIS A 192 -15.00 3.88 15.17
N GLY A 193 -16.20 4.23 15.66
CA GLY A 193 -17.22 4.94 14.90
C GLY A 193 -18.20 4.07 14.10
N ILE A 194 -18.24 2.75 14.33
CA ILE A 194 -19.27 1.90 13.73
C ILE A 194 -20.51 1.87 14.60
N ASP A 195 -21.69 2.12 14.02
CA ASP A 195 -22.98 2.09 14.73
C ASP A 195 -23.23 0.70 15.36
N GLU A 196 -23.43 0.66 16.67
CA GLU A 196 -23.68 -0.56 17.43
C GLU A 196 -24.85 -1.37 16.86
N ARG A 197 -25.89 -0.70 16.34
CA ARG A 197 -27.08 -1.34 15.73
C ARG A 197 -26.74 -2.19 14.50
N ARG A 198 -25.57 -1.95 13.89
CA ARG A 198 -25.06 -2.74 12.76
C ARG A 198 -24.32 -3.99 13.20
N LEU A 199 -24.04 -4.18 14.48
CA LEU A 199 -23.13 -5.20 14.99
C LEU A 199 -23.84 -6.18 15.90
N GLU A 200 -23.46 -7.46 15.83
CA GLU A 200 -23.94 -8.54 16.67
C GLU A 200 -22.78 -9.43 17.11
N ALA A 201 -22.61 -9.65 18.42
CA ALA A 201 -21.56 -10.54 18.94
C ALA A 201 -22.13 -11.94 19.20
N ARG A 202 -21.52 -12.97 18.62
CA ARG A 202 -21.92 -14.37 18.83
C ARG A 202 -20.71 -15.20 19.24
N GLY A 203 -20.91 -16.17 20.13
CA GLY A 203 -19.87 -17.12 20.54
C GLY A 203 -20.27 -18.55 20.21
N PHE A 204 -19.39 -19.30 19.61
CA PHE A 204 -19.61 -20.69 19.21
C PHE A 204 -18.75 -21.69 20.00
N GLY A 205 -17.78 -21.21 20.79
CA GLY A 205 -16.83 -22.09 21.45
C GLY A 205 -16.09 -22.99 20.46
N ALA A 206 -15.91 -24.25 20.77
CA ALA A 206 -15.30 -25.25 19.92
C ALA A 206 -16.28 -25.98 18.99
N ARG A 207 -17.54 -25.55 18.92
CA ARG A 207 -18.62 -26.31 18.26
C ARG A 207 -18.57 -26.27 16.74
N GLN A 208 -17.83 -25.31 16.17
CA GLN A 208 -17.71 -25.13 14.72
C GLN A 208 -16.23 -25.06 14.30
N PRO A 209 -15.48 -26.17 14.40
CA PRO A 209 -14.10 -26.17 13.99
C PRO A 209 -13.97 -26.10 12.46
N LEU A 210 -13.00 -25.33 11.94
CA LEU A 210 -12.61 -25.38 10.54
C LEU A 210 -11.82 -26.64 10.25
N ILE A 211 -10.94 -27.02 11.18
CA ILE A 211 -10.08 -28.22 11.08
C ILE A 211 -10.39 -29.12 12.28
N ARG A 212 -10.76 -30.38 12.01
CA ARG A 212 -11.18 -31.33 13.05
C ARG A 212 -10.05 -32.08 13.72
N GLU A 213 -8.86 -32.08 13.10
CA GLU A 213 -7.64 -32.65 13.66
C GLU A 213 -7.25 -31.94 14.96
N LYS A 214 -6.63 -32.69 15.88
CA LYS A 214 -6.24 -32.18 17.20
C LYS A 214 -4.75 -31.81 17.27
N THR A 215 -4.21 -31.25 16.18
CA THR A 215 -2.84 -30.73 16.13
C THR A 215 -2.74 -29.30 16.69
N ALA A 216 -1.54 -28.84 16.97
CA ALA A 216 -1.33 -27.45 17.42
C ALA A 216 -1.73 -26.44 16.35
N GLU A 217 -1.46 -26.74 15.09
CA GLU A 217 -1.76 -25.92 13.92
C GLU A 217 -3.28 -25.83 13.70
N ALA A 218 -3.98 -26.98 13.77
CA ALA A 218 -5.43 -27.01 13.67
C ALA A 218 -6.11 -26.19 14.79
N ARG A 219 -5.60 -26.30 16.01
CA ARG A 219 -6.08 -25.48 17.12
C ARG A 219 -5.84 -24.00 16.90
N ALA A 220 -4.67 -23.61 16.40
CA ALA A 220 -4.37 -22.23 16.07
C ALA A 220 -5.36 -21.67 15.03
N THR A 221 -5.67 -22.42 13.98
CA THR A 221 -6.66 -22.06 12.95
C THR A 221 -8.08 -21.97 13.53
N ASN A 222 -8.43 -22.86 14.44
CA ASN A 222 -9.76 -22.89 15.05
C ASN A 222 -9.99 -21.72 16.04
N ARG A 223 -8.95 -21.19 16.67
CA ARG A 223 -9.02 -19.96 17.51
C ARG A 223 -9.11 -18.74 16.61
N ARG A 224 -10.30 -18.36 16.20
CA ARG A 224 -10.53 -17.29 15.24
C ARG A 224 -11.73 -16.42 15.56
N VAL A 225 -11.80 -15.29 14.88
CA VAL A 225 -12.98 -14.44 14.75
C VAL A 225 -13.40 -14.40 13.29
N GLU A 226 -14.68 -14.55 13.00
CA GLU A 226 -15.27 -14.40 11.67
C GLU A 226 -16.24 -13.22 11.65
N PHE A 227 -16.39 -12.60 10.47
CA PHE A 227 -17.30 -11.48 10.24
C PHE A 227 -18.35 -11.87 9.21
N GLN A 228 -19.59 -12.11 9.65
CA GLN A 228 -20.68 -12.59 8.81
C GLN A 228 -21.68 -11.48 8.51
N ILE A 229 -21.94 -11.19 7.24
CA ILE A 229 -22.94 -10.23 6.81
C ILE A 229 -24.32 -10.89 6.93
N LEU A 230 -25.10 -10.47 7.94
CA LEU A 230 -26.43 -11.00 8.20
C LEU A 230 -27.49 -10.33 7.33
N LYS A 231 -27.33 -9.03 7.08
CA LYS A 231 -28.29 -8.24 6.31
C LYS A 231 -27.58 -7.15 5.51
N ARG A 232 -27.97 -6.99 4.23
CA ARG A 232 -27.72 -5.80 3.44
C ARG A 232 -29.02 -5.01 3.30
N SER A 233 -28.94 -3.68 3.29
CA SER A 233 -30.05 -2.83 2.87
C SER A 233 -30.13 -2.85 1.35
N ASP A 234 -31.32 -3.01 0.80
CA ASP A 234 -31.55 -2.82 -0.62
C ASP A 234 -31.20 -1.37 -0.98
N LYS A 235 -30.42 -1.19 -2.04
CA LYS A 235 -30.09 0.16 -2.56
C LYS A 235 -31.41 0.81 -3.02
N GLY A 236 -31.95 1.74 -2.22
CA GLY A 236 -33.11 2.50 -2.69
C GLY A 236 -33.93 3.28 -1.69
N GLU A 237 -33.70 3.23 -0.39
CA GLU A 237 -34.45 4.10 0.54
C GLU A 237 -33.49 4.89 1.44
N PHE A 238 -33.02 6.03 0.92
CA PHE A 238 -32.82 7.19 1.78
C PHE A 238 -34.21 7.68 2.17
N SER A 239 -34.77 7.14 3.23
CA SER A 239 -35.90 7.80 3.92
C SER A 239 -35.35 9.09 4.51
N VAL A 240 -35.56 10.17 3.77
CA VAL A 240 -35.50 11.51 4.32
C VAL A 240 -36.56 11.50 5.45
N LEU A 241 -36.08 11.49 6.69
CA LEU A 241 -36.96 11.77 7.83
C LEU A 241 -37.54 13.17 7.62
N ASN A 242 -38.77 13.23 7.11
CA ASN A 242 -39.58 14.43 7.12
C ASN A 242 -39.81 14.80 8.59
N VAL A 243 -38.95 15.67 9.11
CA VAL A 243 -39.23 16.45 10.31
C VAL A 243 -40.39 17.38 9.94
N LYS A 244 -41.64 16.98 10.26
CA LYS A 244 -42.72 17.94 10.33
C LYS A 244 -42.42 18.87 11.50
N VAL A 245 -42.04 20.08 11.20
CA VAL A 245 -42.09 21.21 12.13
C VAL A 245 -43.60 21.51 12.23
N GLY A 246 -44.19 21.19 13.36
CA GLY A 246 -45.56 21.59 13.67
C GLY A 246 -45.65 23.08 13.94
N ASP A 247 -46.69 23.71 13.44
CA ASP A 247 -47.14 25.08 13.73
C ASP A 247 -47.46 25.29 15.22
#